data_ba4af2f3b4cd9d758e6cf25f9c25522b
#
_entry.id   ba4af2f3b4cd9d758e6cf25f9c25522b
#
_cell.length_a   1.000
_cell.length_b   1.000
_cell.length_c   1.000
_cell.angle_alpha   90.00
_cell.angle_beta   90.00
_cell.angle_gamma   90.00
#
_symmetry.space_group_name_H-M   'P 1'
#
loop_
_entity.id
_entity.type
_entity.pdbx_description
1 polymer ?
#
loop_
_entity_poly.entity_id
_entity_poly.type
_entity_poly.pdbx_seq_one_letter_code
_entity_poly.pdbx_strand_id
1 'polypeptide(L)'
;MSEILRKIAKSTVARYSDRYQKLGRNVRTLGWGSEEHQRYRFEQVLRAVSLKGKNVLDIGCGFGDFLSSCSDAGCKLECYTGWDINPDLIAEAKLQHPSSTFYVLNLAEQKELNSIAAVGVMLGVLNFNFKEAYDNMAFSKMMIQKAFSTVSETLVVDFLSLYRTPDYPEEDFVFYHDPAEMLAFALELTPNARLLHDYSPIPQKEFILVLEHV
;
A
#
# COMPACT_ATOMS: atom_id res chain seq x y z
N MET A 1 17.54 1.57 12.11
CA MET A 1 17.37 1.35 10.64
C MET A 1 18.75 1.36 9.99
N SER A 2 18.99 0.48 9.01
CA SER A 2 20.27 0.47 8.28
C SER A 2 20.43 1.75 7.43
N GLU A 3 21.67 2.16 7.19
CA GLU A 3 21.98 3.32 6.33
C GLU A 3 21.37 3.15 4.91
N ILE A 4 21.31 1.90 4.44
CA ILE A 4 20.74 1.53 3.15
C ILE A 4 19.24 1.88 3.10
N LEU A 5 18.46 1.52 4.10
CA LEU A 5 17.02 1.85 4.14
C LEU A 5 16.76 3.36 4.16
N ARG A 6 17.62 4.14 4.81
CA ARG A 6 17.54 5.61 4.75
C ARG A 6 17.81 6.15 3.35
N LYS A 7 18.79 5.60 2.65
CA LYS A 7 19.09 5.99 1.26
C LYS A 7 17.92 5.63 0.33
N ILE A 8 17.34 4.45 0.49
CA ILE A 8 16.14 4.02 -0.25
C ILE A 8 14.98 4.99 0.01
N ALA A 9 14.65 5.27 1.26
CA ALA A 9 13.59 6.21 1.60
C ALA A 9 13.81 7.60 0.98
N LYS A 10 15.04 8.14 1.09
CA LYS A 10 15.39 9.43 0.49
C LYS A 10 15.24 9.45 -1.04
N SER A 11 15.69 8.40 -1.72
CA SER A 11 15.54 8.29 -3.18
C SER A 11 14.08 8.13 -3.60
N THR A 12 13.28 7.40 -2.82
CA THR A 12 11.84 7.25 -3.06
C THR A 12 11.13 8.60 -2.93
N VAL A 13 11.37 9.35 -1.85
CA VAL A 13 10.82 10.69 -1.68
C VAL A 13 11.20 11.59 -2.86
N ALA A 14 12.49 11.66 -3.22
CA ALA A 14 12.95 12.48 -4.33
C ALA A 14 12.27 12.13 -5.66
N ARG A 15 12.09 10.83 -5.94
CA ARG A 15 11.41 10.33 -7.15
C ARG A 15 9.95 10.80 -7.22
N TYR A 16 9.20 10.67 -6.13
CA TYR A 16 7.79 11.07 -6.12
C TYR A 16 7.62 12.59 -6.11
N SER A 17 8.51 13.34 -5.43
CA SER A 17 8.53 14.80 -5.50
C SER A 17 8.82 15.32 -6.91
N ASP A 18 9.79 14.72 -7.63
CA ASP A 18 10.08 15.07 -9.04
C ASP A 18 8.85 14.80 -9.94
N ARG A 19 8.19 13.66 -9.76
CA ARG A 19 6.94 13.35 -10.48
C ARG A 19 5.84 14.36 -10.16
N TYR A 20 5.67 14.71 -8.89
CA TYR A 20 4.66 15.68 -8.46
C TYR A 20 4.93 17.07 -9.05
N GLN A 21 6.17 17.52 -9.07
CA GLN A 21 6.56 18.78 -9.72
C GLN A 21 6.23 18.80 -11.22
N LYS A 22 6.38 17.66 -11.90
CA LYS A 22 6.15 17.54 -13.36
C LYS A 22 4.69 17.34 -13.74
N LEU A 23 3.94 16.58 -12.96
CA LEU A 23 2.61 16.10 -13.30
C LEU A 23 1.49 16.66 -12.39
N GLY A 24 1.88 17.30 -11.27
CA GLY A 24 0.92 17.73 -10.25
C GLY A 24 0.17 16.56 -9.61
N ARG A 25 -1.04 16.82 -9.16
CA ARG A 25 -1.97 15.79 -8.69
C ARG A 25 -2.47 14.96 -9.86
N ASN A 26 -1.82 13.85 -10.10
CA ASN A 26 -2.13 12.92 -11.17
C ASN A 26 -1.87 11.48 -10.71
N VAL A 27 -2.69 10.55 -11.13
CA VAL A 27 -2.56 9.12 -10.83
C VAL A 27 -1.19 8.56 -11.25
N ARG A 28 -0.60 9.06 -12.34
CA ARG A 28 0.75 8.70 -12.82
C ARG A 28 1.86 9.23 -11.90
N THR A 29 1.60 10.28 -11.13
CA THR A 29 2.54 10.75 -10.09
C THR A 29 2.77 9.65 -9.07
N LEU A 30 1.71 8.95 -8.68
CA LEU A 30 1.75 7.82 -7.74
C LEU A 30 2.24 6.50 -8.37
N GLY A 31 2.47 6.50 -9.69
CA GLY A 31 2.95 5.33 -10.40
C GLY A 31 1.87 4.40 -10.95
N TRP A 32 0.60 4.78 -10.86
CA TRP A 32 -0.48 4.03 -11.46
C TRP A 32 -0.56 4.25 -12.97
N GLY A 33 -0.94 3.24 -13.72
CA GLY A 33 -1.09 3.33 -15.17
C GLY A 33 -2.26 4.22 -15.60
N SER A 34 -3.39 4.13 -14.91
CA SER A 34 -4.60 4.93 -15.14
C SER A 34 -5.45 5.02 -13.87
N GLU A 35 -6.41 5.95 -13.85
CA GLU A 35 -7.42 6.08 -12.79
C GLU A 35 -8.31 4.83 -12.70
N GLU A 36 -8.60 4.20 -13.84
CA GLU A 36 -9.37 2.97 -13.89
C GLU A 36 -8.64 1.82 -13.19
N HIS A 37 -7.33 1.67 -13.45
CA HIS A 37 -6.51 0.65 -12.81
C HIS A 37 -6.43 0.87 -11.29
N GLN A 38 -6.21 2.11 -10.84
CA GLN A 38 -6.19 2.45 -9.44
C GLN A 38 -7.53 2.13 -8.75
N ARG A 39 -8.64 2.60 -9.34
CA ARG A 39 -9.99 2.37 -8.82
C ARG A 39 -10.32 0.89 -8.72
N TYR A 40 -10.01 0.11 -9.75
CA TYR A 40 -10.26 -1.33 -9.74
C TYR A 40 -9.57 -2.03 -8.56
N ARG A 41 -8.32 -1.67 -8.24
CA ARG A 41 -7.62 -2.23 -7.07
C ARG A 41 -8.30 -1.85 -5.78
N PHE A 42 -8.72 -0.61 -5.64
CA PHE A 42 -9.48 -0.17 -4.47
C PHE A 42 -10.80 -0.92 -4.32
N GLU A 43 -11.50 -1.19 -5.42
CA GLU A 43 -12.70 -2.02 -5.43
C GLU A 43 -12.42 -3.46 -4.96
N GLN A 44 -11.28 -4.06 -5.34
CA GLN A 44 -10.93 -5.40 -4.85
C GLN A 44 -10.73 -5.39 -3.32
N VAL A 45 -10.13 -4.35 -2.75
CA VAL A 45 -10.01 -4.19 -1.29
C VAL A 45 -11.39 -4.09 -0.63
N LEU A 46 -12.28 -3.25 -1.18
CA LEU A 46 -13.65 -3.07 -0.66
C LEU A 46 -14.51 -4.33 -0.74
N ARG A 47 -14.21 -5.23 -1.70
CA ARG A 47 -14.83 -6.56 -1.79
C ARG A 47 -14.23 -7.56 -0.80
N ALA A 48 -12.93 -7.43 -0.52
CA ALA A 48 -12.21 -8.37 0.34
C ALA A 48 -12.55 -8.22 1.82
N VAL A 49 -12.78 -6.97 2.28
CA VAL A 49 -12.97 -6.65 3.70
C VAL A 49 -14.03 -5.58 3.90
N SER A 50 -14.72 -5.63 5.05
CA SER A 50 -15.70 -4.62 5.43
C SER A 50 -15.03 -3.46 6.16
N LEU A 51 -15.08 -2.26 5.57
CA LEU A 51 -14.53 -1.02 6.15
C LEU A 51 -15.59 -0.13 6.79
N LYS A 52 -16.87 -0.43 6.58
CA LYS A 52 -17.98 0.41 7.06
C LYS A 52 -17.96 0.56 8.59
N GLY A 53 -17.91 1.81 9.05
CA GLY A 53 -17.86 2.14 10.49
C GLY A 53 -16.54 1.79 11.16
N LYS A 54 -15.48 1.55 10.41
CA LYS A 54 -14.15 1.24 10.94
C LYS A 54 -13.22 2.45 10.91
N ASN A 55 -12.26 2.46 11.83
CA ASN A 55 -11.10 3.32 11.77
C ASN A 55 -10.10 2.71 10.80
N VAL A 56 -9.72 3.43 9.76
CA VAL A 56 -8.85 2.95 8.69
C VAL A 56 -7.52 3.68 8.70
N LEU A 57 -6.42 2.92 8.65
CA LEU A 57 -5.06 3.41 8.42
C LEU A 57 -4.64 3.06 6.99
N ASP A 58 -4.31 4.08 6.19
CA ASP A 58 -3.78 3.93 4.84
C ASP A 58 -2.27 4.21 4.84
N ILE A 59 -1.47 3.16 4.63
CA ILE A 59 -0.01 3.20 4.64
C ILE A 59 0.50 3.36 3.20
N GLY A 60 1.17 4.47 2.90
CA GLY A 60 1.49 4.88 1.54
C GLY A 60 0.29 5.53 0.85
N CYS A 61 -0.44 6.37 1.58
CA CYS A 61 -1.74 6.90 1.15
C CYS A 61 -1.67 7.85 -0.07
N GLY A 62 -0.48 8.31 -0.47
CA GLY A 62 -0.32 9.27 -1.55
C GLY A 62 -1.18 10.52 -1.35
N PHE A 63 -2.09 10.78 -2.29
CA PHE A 63 -3.05 11.89 -2.23
C PHE A 63 -4.32 11.60 -1.40
N GLY A 64 -4.44 10.41 -0.80
CA GLY A 64 -5.65 9.98 -0.10
C GLY A 64 -6.77 9.49 -1.02
N ASP A 65 -6.42 9.05 -2.24
CA ASP A 65 -7.40 8.62 -3.26
C ASP A 65 -8.25 7.41 -2.81
N PHE A 66 -7.71 6.55 -1.94
CA PHE A 66 -8.46 5.42 -1.37
C PHE A 66 -9.65 5.90 -0.51
N LEU A 67 -9.49 7.00 0.24
CA LEU A 67 -10.59 7.61 0.99
C LEU A 67 -11.70 8.11 0.05
N SER A 68 -11.33 8.74 -1.07
CA SER A 68 -12.30 9.14 -2.10
C SER A 68 -13.07 7.93 -2.65
N SER A 69 -12.35 6.85 -2.95
CA SER A 69 -12.96 5.61 -3.45
C SER A 69 -13.91 4.97 -2.44
N CYS A 70 -13.58 4.99 -1.14
CA CYS A 70 -14.51 4.56 -0.08
C CYS A 70 -15.80 5.40 -0.09
N SER A 71 -15.67 6.72 -0.22
CA SER A 71 -16.81 7.63 -0.26
C SER A 71 -17.69 7.40 -1.49
N ASP A 72 -17.10 7.24 -2.66
CA ASP A 72 -17.79 6.99 -3.93
C ASP A 72 -18.54 5.65 -3.91
N ALA A 73 -17.99 4.65 -3.23
CA ALA A 73 -18.62 3.35 -3.00
C ALA A 73 -19.70 3.36 -1.89
N GLY A 74 -19.97 4.52 -1.27
CA GLY A 74 -20.89 4.62 -0.14
C GLY A 74 -20.40 3.95 1.15
N CYS A 75 -19.11 3.64 1.23
CA CYS A 75 -18.49 3.03 2.41
C CYS A 75 -18.12 4.11 3.42
N LYS A 76 -19.03 4.38 4.36
CA LYS A 76 -18.79 5.38 5.41
C LYS A 76 -17.84 4.82 6.47
N LEU A 77 -16.63 5.40 6.56
CA LEU A 77 -15.64 5.10 7.59
C LEU A 77 -15.98 5.83 8.90
N GLU A 78 -15.52 5.32 10.05
CA GLU A 78 -15.56 6.06 11.32
C GLU A 78 -14.52 7.18 11.32
N CYS A 79 -13.26 6.84 11.02
CA CYS A 79 -12.22 7.81 10.74
C CYS A 79 -11.20 7.24 9.74
N TYR A 80 -10.40 8.14 9.17
CA TYR A 80 -9.33 7.79 8.23
C TYR A 80 -8.04 8.51 8.63
N THR A 81 -6.96 7.74 8.67
CA THR A 81 -5.60 8.24 8.89
C THR A 81 -4.71 7.78 7.73
N GLY A 82 -4.08 8.72 7.05
CA GLY A 82 -3.13 8.45 5.98
C GLY A 82 -1.68 8.66 6.41
N TRP A 83 -0.79 7.72 6.12
CA TRP A 83 0.65 7.85 6.25
C TRP A 83 1.33 7.75 4.90
N ASP A 84 2.25 8.67 4.62
CA ASP A 84 3.15 8.59 3.47
C ASP A 84 4.52 9.16 3.84
N ILE A 85 5.57 8.68 3.20
CA ILE A 85 6.93 9.20 3.44
C ILE A 85 7.19 10.52 2.71
N ASN A 86 6.37 10.87 1.71
CA ASN A 86 6.55 12.03 0.86
C ASN A 86 5.76 13.25 1.38
N PRO A 87 6.43 14.35 1.78
CA PRO A 87 5.78 15.54 2.30
C PRO A 87 4.88 16.27 1.28
N ASP A 88 5.23 16.24 -0.02
CA ASP A 88 4.46 16.92 -1.07
C ASP A 88 3.11 16.22 -1.28
N LEU A 89 3.11 14.87 -1.28
CA LEU A 89 1.89 14.08 -1.40
C LEU A 89 0.98 14.29 -0.18
N ILE A 90 1.53 14.31 1.03
CA ILE A 90 0.78 14.57 2.25
C ILE A 90 0.21 16.00 2.28
N ALA A 91 0.95 16.99 1.79
CA ALA A 91 0.44 18.35 1.68
C ALA A 91 -0.81 18.40 0.77
N GLU A 92 -0.74 17.73 -0.38
CA GLU A 92 -1.88 17.62 -1.30
C GLU A 92 -3.05 16.84 -0.69
N ALA A 93 -2.79 15.70 -0.02
CA ALA A 93 -3.82 14.92 0.65
C ALA A 93 -4.61 15.73 1.68
N LYS A 94 -3.93 16.57 2.47
CA LYS A 94 -4.56 17.48 3.45
C LYS A 94 -5.45 18.53 2.79
N LEU A 95 -5.08 19.02 1.61
CA LEU A 95 -5.90 19.98 0.84
C LEU A 95 -7.16 19.29 0.31
N GLN A 96 -7.05 18.07 -0.17
CA GLN A 96 -8.17 17.32 -0.73
C GLN A 96 -9.16 16.82 0.35
N HIS A 97 -8.62 16.45 1.53
CA HIS A 97 -9.39 15.80 2.60
C HIS A 97 -9.19 16.51 3.95
N PRO A 98 -9.64 17.77 4.10
CA PRO A 98 -9.35 18.61 5.28
C PRO A 98 -9.96 18.09 6.60
N SER A 99 -10.94 17.18 6.51
CA SER A 99 -11.55 16.53 7.68
C SER A 99 -10.88 15.24 8.11
N SER A 100 -9.86 14.78 7.37
CA SER A 100 -9.12 13.54 7.67
C SER A 100 -7.71 13.84 8.15
N THR A 101 -7.05 12.84 8.73
CA THR A 101 -5.74 13.02 9.36
C THR A 101 -4.63 12.42 8.48
N PHE A 102 -3.58 13.20 8.23
CA PHE A 102 -2.45 12.76 7.40
C PHE A 102 -1.11 13.11 8.04
N TYR A 103 -0.16 12.17 8.02
CA TYR A 103 1.18 12.33 8.57
C TYR A 103 2.26 11.98 7.56
N VAL A 104 3.31 12.80 7.54
CA VAL A 104 4.58 12.39 6.90
C VAL A 104 5.24 11.39 7.84
N LEU A 105 5.23 10.11 7.47
CA LEU A 105 5.72 9.04 8.32
C LEU A 105 6.36 7.92 7.49
N ASN A 106 7.58 7.53 7.87
CA ASN A 106 8.25 6.35 7.33
C ASN A 106 8.06 5.17 8.29
N LEU A 107 7.18 4.24 7.94
CA LEU A 107 6.90 3.04 8.74
C LEU A 107 8.17 2.20 8.99
N ALA A 108 9.09 2.12 8.01
CA ALA A 108 10.33 1.37 8.16
C ALA A 108 11.19 1.90 9.33
N GLU A 109 11.08 3.18 9.68
CA GLU A 109 11.85 3.83 10.75
C GLU A 109 11.24 3.68 12.14
N GLN A 110 9.95 3.37 12.22
CA GLN A 110 9.25 3.28 13.51
C GLN A 110 9.78 2.08 14.30
N LYS A 111 10.15 2.33 15.55
CA LYS A 111 10.66 1.29 16.49
C LYS A 111 9.54 0.73 17.36
N GLU A 112 8.67 1.60 17.82
CA GLU A 112 7.54 1.26 18.67
C GLU A 112 6.28 1.55 17.90
N LEU A 113 5.45 0.53 17.74
CA LEU A 113 4.18 0.59 17.01
C LEU A 113 3.09 0.08 17.93
N ASN A 114 2.02 0.84 18.04
CA ASN A 114 0.81 0.44 18.72
C ASN A 114 -0.32 0.35 17.71
N SER A 115 -1.32 -0.46 17.98
CA SER A 115 -2.54 -0.46 17.20
C SER A 115 -3.24 0.90 17.30
N ILE A 116 -3.48 1.52 16.15
CA ILE A 116 -4.10 2.85 16.02
C ILE A 116 -5.35 2.85 15.16
N ALA A 117 -5.62 1.74 14.49
CA ALA A 117 -6.80 1.57 13.63
C ALA A 117 -7.33 0.14 13.72
N ALA A 118 -8.59 -0.05 13.36
CA ALA A 118 -9.18 -1.38 13.22
C ALA A 118 -8.64 -2.06 11.96
N VAL A 119 -8.62 -1.35 10.84
CA VAL A 119 -8.19 -1.89 9.55
C VAL A 119 -7.06 -1.05 8.97
N GLY A 120 -6.02 -1.73 8.47
CA GLY A 120 -4.94 -1.13 7.69
C GLY A 120 -5.02 -1.53 6.22
N VAL A 121 -4.65 -0.61 5.34
CA VAL A 121 -4.42 -0.90 3.93
C VAL A 121 -3.02 -0.43 3.54
N MET A 122 -2.36 -1.18 2.67
CA MET A 122 -1.04 -0.85 2.13
C MET A 122 -1.02 -1.20 0.64
N LEU A 123 -1.32 -0.20 -0.21
CA LEU A 123 -1.62 -0.39 -1.62
C LEU A 123 -0.58 0.29 -2.51
N GLY A 124 0.06 -0.47 -3.39
CA GLY A 124 1.10 0.01 -4.30
C GLY A 124 2.45 0.34 -3.64
N VAL A 125 2.65 0.00 -2.36
CA VAL A 125 3.83 0.42 -1.58
C VAL A 125 5.04 -0.47 -1.81
N LEU A 126 4.84 -1.78 -2.02
CA LEU A 126 5.90 -2.79 -1.99
C LEU A 126 6.42 -3.20 -3.38
N ASN A 127 5.88 -2.61 -4.44
CA ASN A 127 6.16 -3.03 -5.81
C ASN A 127 7.41 -2.38 -6.44
N PHE A 128 8.18 -1.59 -5.69
CA PHE A 128 9.41 -0.98 -6.22
C PHE A 128 10.59 -1.94 -6.07
N ASN A 129 11.32 -2.19 -7.17
CA ASN A 129 12.49 -3.06 -7.19
C ASN A 129 13.74 -2.29 -6.73
N PHE A 130 14.30 -2.66 -5.58
CA PHE A 130 15.54 -2.09 -5.04
C PHE A 130 16.80 -2.69 -5.71
N LYS A 131 16.62 -3.68 -6.57
CA LYS A 131 17.71 -4.41 -7.25
C LYS A 131 18.70 -4.96 -6.21
N GLU A 132 20.00 -4.81 -6.47
CA GLU A 132 21.05 -5.29 -5.57
C GLU A 132 21.23 -4.44 -4.30
N ALA A 133 20.54 -3.29 -4.21
CA ALA A 133 20.71 -2.38 -3.08
C ALA A 133 20.13 -2.93 -1.77
N TYR A 134 19.03 -3.69 -1.84
CA TYR A 134 18.40 -4.32 -0.70
C TYR A 134 17.50 -5.48 -1.13
N ASP A 135 17.35 -6.48 -0.26
CA ASP A 135 16.44 -7.61 -0.47
C ASP A 135 14.97 -7.14 -0.39
N ASN A 136 14.29 -7.14 -1.53
CA ASN A 136 12.89 -6.73 -1.64
C ASN A 136 11.95 -7.59 -0.82
N MET A 137 12.18 -8.91 -0.77
CA MET A 137 11.34 -9.82 0.00
C MET A 137 11.49 -9.57 1.50
N ALA A 138 12.73 -9.42 1.98
CA ALA A 138 12.99 -9.07 3.38
C ALA A 138 12.39 -7.71 3.75
N PHE A 139 12.42 -6.72 2.84
CA PHE A 139 11.77 -5.43 3.03
C PHE A 139 10.25 -5.58 3.13
N SER A 140 9.64 -6.31 2.22
CA SER A 140 8.19 -6.53 2.20
C SER A 140 7.72 -7.22 3.47
N LYS A 141 8.39 -8.29 3.90
CA LYS A 141 8.08 -9.02 5.14
C LYS A 141 8.19 -8.10 6.36
N MET A 142 9.26 -7.30 6.46
CA MET A 142 9.43 -6.32 7.55
C MET A 142 8.31 -5.28 7.56
N MET A 143 7.95 -4.72 6.40
CA MET A 143 6.90 -3.72 6.29
C MET A 143 5.53 -4.28 6.66
N ILE A 144 5.19 -5.49 6.22
CA ILE A 144 3.93 -6.16 6.57
C ILE A 144 3.86 -6.44 8.07
N GLN A 145 4.92 -6.98 8.67
CA GLN A 145 4.96 -7.23 10.11
C GLN A 145 4.72 -5.95 10.91
N LYS A 146 5.37 -4.86 10.51
CA LYS A 146 5.17 -3.54 11.14
C LYS A 146 3.75 -3.01 10.92
N ALA A 147 3.24 -3.07 9.68
CA ALA A 147 1.89 -2.64 9.37
C ALA A 147 0.84 -3.43 10.15
N PHE A 148 1.00 -4.75 10.26
CA PHE A 148 0.08 -5.62 11.00
C PHE A 148 0.03 -5.28 12.50
N SER A 149 1.16 -4.86 13.10
CA SER A 149 1.18 -4.40 14.49
C SER A 149 0.49 -3.04 14.73
N THR A 150 0.16 -2.27 13.67
CA THR A 150 -0.55 -0.99 13.79
C THR A 150 -2.07 -1.10 13.73
N VAL A 151 -2.59 -2.30 13.51
CA VAL A 151 -4.03 -2.55 13.40
C VAL A 151 -4.50 -3.56 14.46
N SER A 152 -5.77 -3.49 14.81
CA SER A 152 -6.36 -4.40 15.79
C SER A 152 -7.20 -5.52 15.19
N GLU A 153 -7.61 -5.41 13.94
CA GLU A 153 -8.47 -6.39 13.29
C GLU A 153 -7.84 -6.94 12.01
N THR A 154 -7.62 -6.10 10.99
CA THR A 154 -7.27 -6.58 9.65
C THR A 154 -6.21 -5.71 8.99
N LEU A 155 -5.25 -6.33 8.32
CA LEU A 155 -4.35 -5.67 7.36
C LEU A 155 -4.60 -6.22 5.96
N VAL A 156 -4.71 -5.32 4.98
CA VAL A 156 -4.83 -5.64 3.56
C VAL A 156 -3.64 -5.08 2.80
N VAL A 157 -2.97 -5.93 2.02
CA VAL A 157 -1.78 -5.53 1.24
C VAL A 157 -1.93 -6.02 -0.19
N ASP A 158 -1.65 -5.16 -1.18
CA ASP A 158 -1.61 -5.56 -2.58
C ASP A 158 -0.19 -5.78 -3.09
N PHE A 159 -0.07 -6.59 -4.12
CA PHE A 159 1.20 -6.92 -4.75
C PHE A 159 1.04 -7.12 -6.26
N LEU A 160 2.08 -6.80 -7.02
CA LEU A 160 2.26 -7.30 -8.36
C LEU A 160 2.77 -8.74 -8.31
N SER A 161 2.08 -9.64 -9.02
CA SER A 161 2.32 -11.08 -8.96
C SER A 161 3.45 -11.53 -9.89
N LEU A 162 4.27 -12.46 -9.41
CA LEU A 162 5.24 -13.19 -10.24
C LEU A 162 4.55 -13.95 -11.40
N TYR A 163 3.30 -14.39 -11.22
CA TYR A 163 2.49 -15.03 -12.27
C TYR A 163 1.87 -13.97 -13.19
N ARG A 164 2.70 -13.35 -14.01
CA ARG A 164 2.34 -12.26 -14.91
C ARG A 164 1.43 -12.73 -16.05
N THR A 165 0.71 -11.77 -16.65
CA THR A 165 0.03 -12.00 -17.93
C THR A 165 1.04 -11.99 -19.07
N PRO A 166 0.91 -12.87 -20.07
CA PRO A 166 1.84 -12.94 -21.20
C PRO A 166 1.96 -11.63 -22.00
N ASP A 167 0.87 -10.85 -22.04
CA ASP A 167 0.77 -9.62 -22.83
C ASP A 167 1.37 -8.39 -22.15
N TYR A 168 1.81 -8.50 -20.90
CA TYR A 168 2.41 -7.39 -20.19
C TYR A 168 3.91 -7.62 -19.95
N PRO A 169 4.79 -6.75 -20.49
CA PRO A 169 6.24 -6.94 -20.36
C PRO A 169 6.69 -6.74 -18.91
N GLU A 170 7.79 -7.39 -18.57
CA GLU A 170 8.45 -7.17 -17.29
C GLU A 170 9.05 -5.76 -17.24
N GLU A 171 8.85 -5.09 -16.12
CA GLU A 171 9.41 -3.76 -15.87
C GLU A 171 10.56 -3.84 -14.86
N ASP A 172 11.74 -3.44 -15.26
CA ASP A 172 12.98 -3.51 -14.45
C ASP A 172 12.90 -2.83 -13.08
N PHE A 173 12.02 -1.83 -12.94
CA PHE A 173 11.83 -1.08 -11.70
C PHE A 173 10.74 -1.66 -10.81
N VAL A 174 10.08 -2.74 -11.25
CA VAL A 174 9.03 -3.44 -10.50
C VAL A 174 9.58 -4.71 -9.88
N PHE A 175 9.23 -4.94 -8.63
CA PHE A 175 9.43 -6.20 -7.93
C PHE A 175 8.12 -6.99 -7.92
N TYR A 176 8.18 -8.18 -8.50
CA TYR A 176 7.05 -9.10 -8.59
C TYR A 176 7.15 -10.12 -7.47
N HIS A 177 6.12 -10.20 -6.64
CA HIS A 177 6.10 -11.08 -5.47
C HIS A 177 5.58 -12.48 -5.82
N ASP A 178 6.15 -13.50 -5.17
CA ASP A 178 5.60 -14.86 -5.20
C ASP A 178 4.41 -14.94 -4.23
N PRO A 179 3.16 -15.17 -4.73
CA PRO A 179 1.99 -15.28 -3.87
C PRO A 179 2.09 -16.39 -2.82
N ALA A 180 2.72 -17.52 -3.16
CA ALA A 180 2.86 -18.64 -2.24
C ALA A 180 3.82 -18.32 -1.10
N GLU A 181 4.95 -17.66 -1.38
CA GLU A 181 5.89 -17.22 -0.35
C GLU A 181 5.27 -16.17 0.57
N MET A 182 4.51 -15.22 0.00
CA MET A 182 3.83 -14.18 0.79
C MET A 182 2.73 -14.75 1.67
N LEU A 183 1.96 -15.75 1.20
CA LEU A 183 0.97 -16.44 2.02
C LEU A 183 1.63 -17.25 3.13
N ALA A 184 2.71 -17.97 2.84
CA ALA A 184 3.45 -18.71 3.85
C ALA A 184 3.94 -17.79 4.97
N PHE A 185 4.51 -16.63 4.61
CA PHE A 185 4.92 -15.62 5.58
C PHE A 185 3.75 -15.04 6.39
N ALA A 186 2.60 -14.78 5.76
CA ALA A 186 1.42 -14.28 6.48
C ALA A 186 0.93 -15.28 7.53
N LEU A 187 0.99 -16.59 7.22
CA LEU A 187 0.63 -17.66 8.15
C LEU A 187 1.60 -17.81 9.34
N GLU A 188 2.82 -17.26 9.25
CA GLU A 188 3.73 -17.14 10.40
C GLU A 188 3.27 -16.03 11.37
N LEU A 189 2.58 -15.00 10.85
CA LEU A 189 2.09 -13.87 11.65
C LEU A 189 0.72 -14.12 12.28
N THR A 190 -0.16 -14.82 11.57
CA THR A 190 -1.51 -15.14 12.01
C THR A 190 -2.04 -16.39 11.30
N PRO A 191 -2.82 -17.27 11.98
CA PRO A 191 -3.48 -18.38 11.31
C PRO A 191 -4.62 -17.92 10.37
N ASN A 192 -5.08 -16.68 10.49
CA ASN A 192 -6.21 -16.11 9.74
C ASN A 192 -5.68 -15.27 8.56
N ALA A 193 -4.96 -15.90 7.63
CA ALA A 193 -4.49 -15.25 6.42
C ALA A 193 -5.24 -15.77 5.18
N ARG A 194 -5.59 -14.85 4.26
CA ARG A 194 -6.23 -15.17 2.98
C ARG A 194 -5.48 -14.50 1.85
N LEU A 195 -5.32 -15.22 0.73
CA LEU A 195 -4.75 -14.70 -0.49
C LEU A 195 -5.81 -14.68 -1.60
N LEU A 196 -6.02 -13.53 -2.22
CA LEU A 196 -6.96 -13.33 -3.32
C LEU A 196 -6.17 -13.07 -4.59
N HIS A 197 -6.18 -14.03 -5.52
CA HIS A 197 -5.45 -13.99 -6.79
C HIS A 197 -6.37 -14.34 -7.97
N ASP A 198 -7.69 -14.33 -7.76
CA ASP A 198 -8.73 -14.80 -8.66
C ASP A 198 -9.40 -13.68 -9.47
N TYR A 199 -9.03 -12.42 -9.27
CA TYR A 199 -9.55 -11.30 -10.05
C TYR A 199 -8.74 -11.02 -11.32
N SER A 200 -9.36 -10.34 -12.28
CA SER A 200 -8.76 -10.05 -13.58
C SER A 200 -7.55 -9.13 -13.47
N PRO A 201 -6.50 -9.33 -14.30
CA PRO A 201 -5.35 -8.43 -14.33
C PRO A 201 -5.73 -7.09 -14.97
N ILE A 202 -5.12 -5.96 -14.47
CA ILE A 202 -5.28 -4.63 -15.05
C ILE A 202 -3.97 -3.83 -14.93
N PRO A 203 -3.20 -3.71 -15.95
CA PRO A 203 -2.97 -4.71 -16.99
C PRO A 203 -2.14 -5.87 -16.47
N GLN A 204 -1.42 -5.68 -15.34
CA GLN A 204 -0.58 -6.68 -14.68
C GLN A 204 -1.40 -7.57 -13.77
N LYS A 205 -0.95 -8.81 -13.61
CA LYS A 205 -1.54 -9.71 -12.62
C LYS A 205 -1.12 -9.30 -11.22
N GLU A 206 -2.08 -9.26 -10.33
CA GLU A 206 -1.94 -8.83 -8.95
C GLU A 206 -2.56 -9.83 -8.00
N PHE A 207 -2.23 -9.69 -6.73
CA PHE A 207 -2.94 -10.40 -5.66
C PHE A 207 -3.04 -9.50 -4.42
N ILE A 208 -4.02 -9.83 -3.60
CA ILE A 208 -4.23 -9.21 -2.29
C ILE A 208 -4.00 -10.25 -1.21
N LEU A 209 -3.28 -9.84 -0.18
CA LEU A 209 -3.09 -10.58 1.04
C LEU A 209 -3.88 -9.91 2.16
N VAL A 210 -4.71 -10.68 2.86
CA VAL A 210 -5.52 -10.24 3.99
C VAL A 210 -5.04 -10.99 5.22
N LEU A 211 -4.60 -10.27 6.26
CA LEU A 211 -4.21 -10.81 7.56
C LEU A 211 -5.21 -10.31 8.61
N GLU A 212 -5.76 -11.23 9.40
CA GLU A 212 -6.72 -10.90 10.45
C GLU A 212 -6.15 -11.31 11.82
N HIS A 213 -6.30 -10.44 12.83
CA HIS A 213 -5.96 -10.80 14.20
C HIS A 213 -6.95 -11.86 14.73
N VAL A 214 -6.48 -12.69 15.67
CA VAL A 214 -7.28 -13.75 16.32
C VAL A 214 -8.15 -13.15 17.41
#